data_4769932b13611d0bc888837f4de8a3f0
#
_entry.id   4769932b13611d0bc888837f4de8a3f0
#
_cell.length_a   1.000
_cell.length_b   1.000
_cell.length_c   1.000
_cell.angle_alpha   90.00
_cell.angle_beta   90.00
_cell.angle_gamma   90.00
#
_symmetry.space_group_name_H-M   'P 1'
#
loop_
_entity.id
_entity.type
_entity.pdbx_description
1 polymer ?
#
loop_
_entity_poly.entity_id
_entity_poly.type
_entity_poly.pdbx_seq_one_letter_code
_entity_poly.pdbx_strand_id
1 'polypeptide(L)'
;MANFGFARLAVVAPYEPHWREARSAVGAERLLQNAQVLPALAEAVAECTLVIGTGTVGRRKPEQPVVPLPMLAPLVRREIERGGRVAMVFGPEKRGLTREDLAYCHLLVEIPTDPQQPSMNLGQAVAVCLYELASQLAGPELGAGRAVGRVSASEQDGRHDRSHSRDARLAASSGSLERVAEVVEKAMLAAEYSPAAMREANHHDLRLLLRRLTLTESDARRILGLFRRILWRLERGDGQRKGSAGPHGG
;
A
#
# COMPACT_ATOMS: atom_id res chain seq x y z
N MET A 1 -19.34 3.16 3.47
CA MET A 1 -18.76 3.01 2.12
C MET A 1 -19.81 3.24 1.03
N ALA A 2 -20.83 2.43 0.94
CA ALA A 2 -21.87 2.52 -0.10
C ALA A 2 -22.51 3.92 -0.20
N ASN A 3 -22.83 4.56 0.93
CA ASN A 3 -23.41 5.91 0.99
C ASN A 3 -22.54 6.99 0.31
N PHE A 4 -21.24 6.77 0.23
CA PHE A 4 -20.27 7.73 -0.33
C PHE A 4 -19.69 7.27 -1.67
N GLY A 5 -20.29 6.24 -2.30
CA GLY A 5 -19.87 5.77 -3.63
C GLY A 5 -18.64 4.88 -3.66
N PHE A 6 -18.10 4.43 -2.52
CA PHE A 6 -16.95 3.53 -2.47
C PHE A 6 -17.42 2.08 -2.57
N ALA A 7 -17.08 1.44 -3.69
CA ALA A 7 -17.55 0.10 -4.04
C ALA A 7 -16.51 -1.03 -3.86
N ARG A 8 -15.25 -0.71 -3.62
CA ARG A 8 -14.19 -1.70 -3.45
C ARG A 8 -13.85 -1.88 -1.98
N LEU A 9 -14.04 -3.09 -1.47
CA LEU A 9 -13.69 -3.48 -0.11
C LEU A 9 -12.74 -4.67 -0.18
N ALA A 10 -11.60 -4.56 0.47
CA ALA A 10 -10.73 -5.68 0.78
C ALA A 10 -10.71 -5.91 2.29
N VAL A 11 -10.81 -7.15 2.70
CA VAL A 11 -10.74 -7.57 4.11
C VAL A 11 -9.55 -8.51 4.25
N VAL A 12 -8.61 -8.12 5.10
CA VAL A 12 -7.37 -8.86 5.30
C VAL A 12 -7.49 -9.71 6.56
N ALA A 13 -7.28 -11.02 6.42
CA ALA A 13 -7.27 -12.00 7.51
C ALA A 13 -8.41 -11.78 8.52
N PRO A 14 -9.69 -11.80 8.09
CA PRO A 14 -10.82 -11.53 8.98
C PRO A 14 -10.86 -12.55 10.12
N TYR A 15 -11.00 -12.04 11.34
CA TYR A 15 -11.13 -12.88 12.53
C TYR A 15 -12.47 -13.61 12.61
N GLU A 16 -13.56 -12.89 12.23
CA GLU A 16 -14.91 -13.42 12.28
C GLU A 16 -15.29 -14.08 10.94
N PRO A 17 -15.59 -15.39 10.90
CA PRO A 17 -15.94 -16.07 9.66
C PRO A 17 -17.24 -15.55 9.03
N HIS A 18 -18.19 -15.03 9.84
CA HIS A 18 -19.51 -14.55 9.42
C HIS A 18 -19.60 -13.03 9.21
N TRP A 19 -18.48 -12.32 9.10
CA TRP A 19 -18.49 -10.86 8.95
C TRP A 19 -19.32 -10.37 7.74
N ARG A 20 -19.50 -11.20 6.72
CA ARG A 20 -20.35 -10.89 5.55
C ARG A 20 -21.84 -10.85 5.87
N GLU A 21 -22.26 -11.50 6.95
CA GLU A 21 -23.66 -11.61 7.39
C GLU A 21 -24.05 -10.47 8.35
N ALA A 22 -23.28 -9.38 8.37
CA ALA A 22 -23.50 -8.25 9.27
C ALA A 22 -24.87 -7.62 9.01
N ARG A 23 -25.82 -7.85 9.92
CA ARG A 23 -27.19 -7.31 9.84
C ARG A 23 -27.24 -5.77 9.84
N SER A 24 -26.19 -5.11 10.33
CA SER A 24 -26.06 -3.65 10.34
C SER A 24 -25.74 -3.05 8.97
N ALA A 25 -25.42 -3.88 7.98
CA ALA A 25 -25.03 -3.43 6.63
C ALA A 25 -26.23 -3.30 5.68
N VAL A 26 -27.32 -2.75 6.18
CA VAL A 26 -28.57 -2.57 5.40
C VAL A 26 -28.30 -1.75 4.14
N GLY A 27 -28.65 -2.29 2.96
CA GLY A 27 -28.44 -1.65 1.66
C GLY A 27 -27.00 -1.73 1.15
N ALA A 28 -26.11 -2.41 1.86
CA ALA A 28 -24.72 -2.62 1.46
C ALA A 28 -24.34 -4.09 1.26
N GLU A 29 -25.34 -4.97 1.11
CA GLU A 29 -25.15 -6.42 0.97
C GLU A 29 -24.25 -6.75 -0.23
N ARG A 30 -24.43 -6.07 -1.36
CA ARG A 30 -23.58 -6.24 -2.55
C ARG A 30 -22.14 -5.88 -2.30
N LEU A 31 -21.87 -4.86 -1.46
CA LEU A 31 -20.51 -4.47 -1.11
C LEU A 31 -19.81 -5.58 -0.30
N LEU A 32 -20.52 -6.17 0.65
CA LEU A 32 -20.00 -7.28 1.46
C LEU A 32 -19.81 -8.56 0.64
N GLN A 33 -20.77 -8.88 -0.24
CA GLN A 33 -20.67 -10.05 -1.13
C GLN A 33 -19.47 -9.95 -2.09
N ASN A 34 -19.22 -8.76 -2.65
CA ASN A 34 -18.14 -8.50 -3.59
C ASN A 34 -16.80 -8.19 -2.91
N ALA A 35 -16.75 -8.16 -1.58
CA ALA A 35 -15.53 -7.88 -0.86
C ALA A 35 -14.48 -8.97 -1.08
N GLN A 36 -13.26 -8.56 -1.40
CA GLN A 36 -12.12 -9.46 -1.53
C GLN A 36 -11.60 -9.84 -0.15
N VAL A 37 -11.38 -11.13 0.07
CA VAL A 37 -10.71 -11.63 1.28
C VAL A 37 -9.30 -12.04 0.89
N LEU A 38 -8.34 -11.48 1.57
CA LEU A 38 -6.93 -11.68 1.27
C LEU A 38 -6.18 -12.06 2.55
N PRO A 39 -5.15 -12.93 2.44
CA PRO A 39 -4.41 -13.41 3.61
C PRO A 39 -3.50 -12.32 4.21
N ALA A 40 -3.01 -11.37 3.38
CA ALA A 40 -2.05 -10.37 3.82
C ALA A 40 -2.34 -8.99 3.23
N LEU A 41 -1.95 -7.94 3.96
CA LEU A 41 -2.07 -6.55 3.51
C LEU A 41 -1.27 -6.30 2.23
N ALA A 42 -0.09 -6.92 2.10
CA ALA A 42 0.75 -6.83 0.90
C ALA A 42 -0.03 -7.14 -0.38
N GLU A 43 -0.85 -8.19 -0.36
CA GLU A 43 -1.66 -8.60 -1.51
C GLU A 43 -2.80 -7.61 -1.76
N ALA A 44 -3.44 -7.13 -0.68
CA ALA A 44 -4.56 -6.20 -0.78
C ALA A 44 -4.18 -4.86 -1.42
N VAL A 45 -2.94 -4.41 -1.20
CA VAL A 45 -2.44 -3.12 -1.69
C VAL A 45 -1.48 -3.26 -2.88
N ALA A 46 -1.24 -4.48 -3.39
CA ALA A 46 -0.21 -4.75 -4.40
C ALA A 46 -0.33 -3.86 -5.65
N GLU A 47 -1.55 -3.57 -6.09
CA GLU A 47 -1.81 -2.74 -7.27
C GLU A 47 -1.92 -1.23 -6.95
N CYS A 48 -1.84 -0.84 -5.68
CA CYS A 48 -2.00 0.56 -5.28
C CYS A 48 -0.67 1.30 -5.39
N THR A 49 -0.75 2.51 -5.94
CA THR A 49 0.38 3.45 -6.07
C THR A 49 0.43 4.42 -4.89
N LEU A 50 -0.69 4.60 -4.18
CA LEU A 50 -0.76 5.36 -2.95
C LEU A 50 -1.53 4.56 -1.89
N VAL A 51 -0.85 4.18 -0.82
CA VAL A 51 -1.43 3.49 0.33
C VAL A 51 -1.43 4.45 1.52
N ILE A 52 -2.61 4.68 2.08
CA ILE A 52 -2.86 5.62 3.17
C ILE A 52 -3.27 4.83 4.40
N GLY A 53 -2.46 4.86 5.44
CA GLY A 53 -2.81 4.26 6.72
C GLY A 53 -3.60 5.24 7.59
N THR A 54 -4.48 4.71 8.42
CA THR A 54 -5.23 5.49 9.42
C THR A 54 -4.74 5.18 10.82
N GLY A 55 -4.70 6.18 11.69
CA GLY A 55 -4.32 5.95 13.09
C GLY A 55 -4.17 7.20 13.90
N THR A 56 -4.16 7.03 15.22
CA THR A 56 -3.87 8.10 16.18
C THR A 56 -2.36 8.27 16.29
N VAL A 57 -1.86 9.41 15.86
CA VAL A 57 -0.42 9.69 15.76
C VAL A 57 0.19 10.16 17.09
N GLY A 58 -0.61 10.70 18.00
CA GLY A 58 -0.13 11.40 19.19
C GLY A 58 0.78 10.63 20.16
N ARG A 59 0.77 9.30 20.14
CA ARG A 59 1.65 8.45 20.98
C ARG A 59 2.68 7.66 20.18
N ARG A 60 2.57 7.64 18.86
CA ARG A 60 3.48 6.93 17.96
C ARG A 60 4.24 7.98 17.16
N LYS A 61 5.55 7.86 17.05
CA LYS A 61 6.34 8.68 16.13
C LYS A 61 6.46 7.88 14.83
N PRO A 62 5.50 8.00 13.91
CA PRO A 62 5.58 7.28 12.64
C PRO A 62 6.74 7.83 11.81
N GLU A 63 7.31 6.96 11.01
CA GLU A 63 8.37 7.34 10.06
C GLU A 63 7.78 7.91 8.77
N GLN A 64 6.49 7.64 8.53
CA GLN A 64 5.74 8.15 7.38
C GLN A 64 5.26 9.59 7.61
N PRO A 65 5.12 10.38 6.53
CA PRO A 65 4.44 11.67 6.62
C PRO A 65 3.03 11.52 7.17
N VAL A 66 2.64 12.43 8.04
CA VAL A 66 1.28 12.48 8.60
C VAL A 66 0.54 13.66 7.97
N VAL A 67 -0.65 13.42 7.48
CA VAL A 67 -1.50 14.42 6.82
C VAL A 67 -2.82 14.51 7.56
N PRO A 68 -3.26 15.70 7.99
CA PRO A 68 -4.61 15.89 8.51
C PRO A 68 -5.67 15.52 7.46
N LEU A 69 -6.75 14.86 7.87
CA LEU A 69 -7.79 14.40 6.97
C LEU A 69 -8.31 15.46 5.99
N PRO A 70 -8.55 16.73 6.37
CA PRO A 70 -9.00 17.75 5.44
C PRO A 70 -8.02 18.07 4.31
N MET A 71 -6.74 17.73 4.47
CA MET A 71 -5.68 17.94 3.47
C MET A 71 -5.44 16.74 2.57
N LEU A 72 -6.18 15.65 2.75
CA LEU A 72 -5.94 14.39 2.04
C LEU A 72 -6.46 14.41 0.60
N ALA A 73 -7.61 14.99 0.35
CA ALA A 73 -8.30 14.91 -0.95
C ALA A 73 -7.46 15.44 -2.14
N PRO A 74 -6.68 16.52 -2.04
CA PRO A 74 -5.79 16.96 -3.12
C PRO A 74 -4.74 15.91 -3.51
N LEU A 75 -4.19 15.17 -2.54
CA LEU A 75 -3.21 14.11 -2.78
C LEU A 75 -3.86 12.93 -3.50
N VAL A 76 -5.03 12.50 -3.04
CA VAL A 76 -5.81 11.42 -3.64
C VAL A 76 -6.22 11.79 -5.07
N ARG A 77 -6.73 13.00 -5.29
CA ARG A 77 -7.11 13.49 -6.61
C ARG A 77 -5.94 13.45 -7.58
N ARG A 78 -4.80 14.00 -7.20
CA ARG A 78 -3.59 14.01 -8.01
C ARG A 78 -3.14 12.61 -8.40
N GLU A 79 -3.26 11.64 -7.48
CA GLU A 79 -2.88 10.26 -7.76
C GLU A 79 -3.83 9.59 -8.74
N ILE A 80 -5.13 9.80 -8.57
CA ILE A 80 -6.17 9.30 -9.50
C ILE A 80 -6.01 9.92 -10.90
N GLU A 81 -5.78 11.23 -11.00
CA GLU A 81 -5.58 11.93 -12.27
C GLU A 81 -4.35 11.41 -13.04
N ARG A 82 -3.35 10.92 -12.35
CA ARG A 82 -2.18 10.25 -12.95
C ARG A 82 -2.46 8.81 -13.39
N GLY A 83 -3.66 8.29 -13.11
CA GLY A 83 -4.05 6.92 -13.37
C GLY A 83 -3.59 5.93 -12.30
N GLY A 84 -3.14 6.43 -11.14
CA GLY A 84 -2.77 5.62 -9.99
C GLY A 84 -4.00 5.04 -9.27
N ARG A 85 -3.73 4.09 -8.38
CA ARG A 85 -4.73 3.46 -7.50
C ARG A 85 -4.44 3.81 -6.05
N VAL A 86 -5.48 4.17 -5.32
CA VAL A 86 -5.38 4.59 -3.92
C VAL A 86 -6.08 3.57 -3.03
N ALA A 87 -5.43 3.21 -1.93
CA ALA A 87 -6.03 2.44 -0.85
C ALA A 87 -6.00 3.22 0.46
N MET A 88 -7.11 3.20 1.20
CA MET A 88 -7.15 3.58 2.60
C MET A 88 -7.18 2.31 3.46
N VAL A 89 -6.26 2.23 4.40
CA VAL A 89 -6.08 1.08 5.27
C VAL A 89 -6.50 1.44 6.68
N PHE A 90 -7.41 0.66 7.22
CA PHE A 90 -7.90 0.77 8.59
C PHE A 90 -7.50 -0.47 9.37
N GLY A 91 -6.97 -0.28 10.55
CA GLY A 91 -6.62 -1.37 11.46
C GLY A 91 -7.80 -1.82 12.32
N PRO A 92 -7.66 -2.95 13.02
CA PRO A 92 -8.66 -3.40 13.99
C PRO A 92 -8.83 -2.40 15.15
N GLU A 93 -10.05 -2.25 15.66
CA GLU A 93 -10.42 -1.24 16.68
C GLU A 93 -9.51 -1.22 17.91
N LYS A 94 -9.13 -2.41 18.40
CA LYS A 94 -8.36 -2.53 19.65
C LYS A 94 -6.89 -2.16 19.52
N ARG A 95 -6.28 -2.37 18.35
CA ARG A 95 -4.82 -2.28 18.16
C ARG A 95 -4.41 -1.24 17.13
N GLY A 96 -5.34 -0.88 16.20
CA GLY A 96 -5.00 -0.10 15.02
C GLY A 96 -4.06 -0.87 14.08
N LEU A 97 -3.40 -0.18 13.19
CA LEU A 97 -2.40 -0.74 12.30
C LEU A 97 -1.13 -1.08 13.09
N THR A 98 -0.54 -2.24 12.83
CA THR A 98 0.75 -2.65 13.39
C THR A 98 1.90 -1.89 12.74
N ARG A 99 3.10 -1.99 13.31
CA ARG A 99 4.31 -1.42 12.69
C ARG A 99 4.56 -2.00 11.29
N GLU A 100 4.28 -3.28 11.13
CA GLU A 100 4.40 -3.96 9.85
C GLU A 100 3.37 -3.45 8.83
N ASP A 101 2.10 -3.29 9.23
CA ASP A 101 1.07 -2.70 8.36
C ASP A 101 1.44 -1.27 7.93
N LEU A 102 1.95 -0.47 8.85
CA LEU A 102 2.39 0.89 8.58
C LEU A 102 3.53 0.95 7.58
N ALA A 103 4.40 -0.06 7.51
CA ALA A 103 5.47 -0.11 6.52
C ALA A 103 4.97 -0.23 5.08
N TYR A 104 3.72 -0.64 4.86
CA TYR A 104 3.08 -0.60 3.54
C TYR A 104 2.48 0.77 3.20
N CYS A 105 2.38 1.68 4.14
CA CYS A 105 1.75 2.99 3.94
C CYS A 105 2.76 4.02 3.43
N HIS A 106 2.37 4.80 2.43
CA HIS A 106 3.15 5.93 1.91
C HIS A 106 3.00 7.15 2.80
N LEU A 107 1.83 7.31 3.40
CA LEU A 107 1.51 8.35 4.37
C LEU A 107 0.46 7.85 5.35
N LEU A 108 0.33 8.56 6.46
CA LEU A 108 -0.72 8.34 7.44
C LEU A 108 -1.69 9.52 7.42
N VAL A 109 -2.96 9.21 7.57
CA VAL A 109 -3.99 10.23 7.78
C VAL A 109 -4.40 10.27 9.24
N GLU A 110 -4.44 11.47 9.79
CA GLU A 110 -4.95 11.74 11.12
C GLU A 110 -6.30 12.44 11.02
N ILE A 111 -7.29 11.87 11.71
CA ILE A 111 -8.60 12.52 11.87
C ILE A 111 -8.45 13.52 13.02
N PRO A 112 -8.64 14.82 12.82
CA PRO A 112 -8.61 15.80 13.90
C PRO A 112 -9.72 15.47 14.92
N THR A 113 -9.32 15.06 16.11
CA THR A 113 -10.21 14.72 17.22
C THR A 113 -9.82 15.50 18.48
N ASP A 114 -10.70 15.53 19.48
CA ASP A 114 -10.36 16.09 20.78
C ASP A 114 -9.19 15.31 21.41
N PRO A 115 -8.13 15.99 21.90
CA PRO A 115 -6.98 15.32 22.52
C PRO A 115 -7.36 14.45 23.74
N GLN A 116 -8.49 14.72 24.39
CA GLN A 116 -8.99 13.89 25.51
C GLN A 116 -9.70 12.63 25.01
N GLN A 117 -10.19 12.60 23.77
CA GLN A 117 -10.89 11.48 23.13
C GLN A 117 -10.31 11.20 21.74
N PRO A 118 -9.03 10.80 21.63
CA PRO A 118 -8.35 10.67 20.34
C PRO A 118 -8.76 9.43 19.56
N SER A 119 -9.40 8.46 20.22
CA SER A 119 -9.79 7.18 19.61
C SER A 119 -11.23 7.23 19.11
N MET A 120 -11.45 6.68 17.94
CA MET A 120 -12.75 6.62 17.26
C MET A 120 -13.10 5.15 16.94
N ASN A 121 -14.38 4.81 17.01
CA ASN A 121 -14.88 3.53 16.53
C ASN A 121 -14.53 3.32 15.05
N LEU A 122 -14.20 2.11 14.64
CA LEU A 122 -13.77 1.81 13.26
C LEU A 122 -14.79 2.27 12.22
N GLY A 123 -16.06 1.95 12.43
CA GLY A 123 -17.13 2.37 11.50
C GLY A 123 -17.26 3.89 11.38
N GLN A 124 -17.12 4.60 12.50
CA GLN A 124 -17.12 6.07 12.52
C GLN A 124 -15.89 6.64 11.81
N ALA A 125 -14.70 6.11 12.06
CA ALA A 125 -13.47 6.53 11.37
C ALA A 125 -13.58 6.34 9.86
N VAL A 126 -14.09 5.17 9.42
CA VAL A 126 -14.36 4.89 8.01
C VAL A 126 -15.36 5.91 7.44
N ALA A 127 -16.47 6.16 8.14
CA ALA A 127 -17.51 7.08 7.67
C ALA A 127 -16.96 8.50 7.51
N VAL A 128 -16.22 9.01 8.49
CA VAL A 128 -15.65 10.37 8.48
C VAL A 128 -14.62 10.52 7.35
N CYS A 129 -13.70 9.56 7.22
CA CYS A 129 -12.69 9.60 6.15
C CYS A 129 -13.32 9.57 4.76
N LEU A 130 -14.29 8.69 4.54
CA LEU A 130 -14.91 8.55 3.23
C LEU A 130 -15.87 9.70 2.91
N TYR A 131 -16.56 10.26 3.90
CA TYR A 131 -17.37 11.47 3.73
C TYR A 131 -16.49 12.63 3.29
N GLU A 132 -15.40 12.89 4.01
CA GLU A 132 -14.49 13.98 3.71
C GLU A 132 -13.91 13.86 2.29
N LEU A 133 -13.43 12.66 1.92
CA LEU A 133 -12.94 12.40 0.57
C LEU A 133 -14.03 12.59 -0.48
N ALA A 134 -15.23 12.03 -0.28
CA ALA A 134 -16.31 12.12 -1.24
C ALA A 134 -16.73 13.59 -1.44
N SER A 135 -16.89 14.35 -0.36
CA SER A 135 -17.31 15.76 -0.41
C SER A 135 -16.30 16.63 -1.17
N GLN A 136 -15.01 16.41 -0.97
CA GLN A 136 -13.97 17.21 -1.62
C GLN A 136 -13.64 16.74 -3.04
N LEU A 137 -13.72 15.43 -3.33
CA LEU A 137 -13.42 14.90 -4.66
C LEU A 137 -14.52 15.18 -5.67
N ALA A 138 -15.76 15.29 -5.22
CA ALA A 138 -16.90 15.53 -6.10
C ALA A 138 -17.02 16.97 -6.61
N GLY A 139 -16.25 17.92 -6.06
CA GLY A 139 -16.34 19.34 -6.43
C GLY A 139 -17.64 20.02 -5.97
N PRO A 140 -17.82 21.33 -6.25
CA PRO A 140 -18.94 22.12 -5.76
C PRO A 140 -20.34 21.72 -6.30
N GLU A 141 -20.43 20.75 -7.20
CA GLU A 141 -21.69 20.31 -7.83
C GLU A 141 -22.54 19.35 -6.98
N LEU A 142 -22.08 18.90 -5.82
CA LEU A 142 -22.77 17.91 -4.98
C LEU A 142 -23.80 18.49 -4.01
N GLY A 143 -24.13 19.78 -4.13
CA GLY A 143 -25.21 20.41 -3.36
C GLY A 143 -26.64 20.03 -3.78
N ALA A 144 -26.83 19.25 -4.82
CA ALA A 144 -28.14 18.83 -5.32
C ALA A 144 -28.15 17.35 -5.73
N GLY A 145 -28.37 16.46 -4.78
CA GLY A 145 -29.03 15.16 -4.97
C GLY A 145 -28.55 14.24 -6.10
N ARG A 146 -27.32 14.33 -6.58
CA ARG A 146 -26.79 13.45 -7.61
C ARG A 146 -25.73 12.52 -7.04
N ALA A 147 -25.98 11.23 -7.18
CA ALA A 147 -25.03 10.16 -6.89
C ALA A 147 -23.67 10.48 -7.55
N VAL A 148 -22.61 10.36 -6.75
CA VAL A 148 -21.21 10.40 -7.21
C VAL A 148 -21.09 9.51 -8.43
N GLY A 149 -20.77 10.12 -9.57
CA GLY A 149 -20.64 9.41 -10.83
C GLY A 149 -19.67 8.24 -10.67
N ARG A 150 -20.10 7.07 -11.10
CA ARG A 150 -19.26 5.91 -11.27
C ARG A 150 -17.95 6.35 -11.92
N VAL A 151 -16.84 6.17 -11.22
CA VAL A 151 -15.54 6.07 -11.89
C VAL A 151 -15.60 4.73 -12.62
N SER A 152 -16.16 4.76 -13.81
CA SER A 152 -16.17 3.64 -14.73
C SER A 152 -14.72 3.35 -15.07
N ALA A 153 -14.26 2.17 -14.70
CA ALA A 153 -13.13 1.56 -15.35
C ALA A 153 -13.55 1.38 -16.82
N SER A 154 -13.13 2.29 -17.68
CA SER A 154 -13.24 2.10 -19.12
C SER A 154 -12.31 0.94 -19.48
N GLU A 155 -12.91 -0.21 -19.79
CA GLU A 155 -12.29 -1.20 -20.64
C GLU A 155 -11.96 -0.49 -21.96
N GLN A 156 -10.70 -0.20 -22.17
CA GLN A 156 -10.17 0.21 -23.46
C GLN A 156 -9.34 -0.93 -24.00
N ASP A 157 -10.01 -1.67 -24.86
CA ASP A 157 -9.42 -2.55 -25.87
C ASP A 157 -8.46 -1.78 -26.78
N GLY A 158 -7.29 -2.39 -27.00
CA GLY A 158 -6.46 -2.23 -28.19
C GLY A 158 -5.78 -0.88 -28.43
N ARG A 159 -4.48 -0.80 -28.09
CA ARG A 159 -3.38 -0.38 -28.97
C ARG A 159 -2.02 -0.43 -28.27
N HIS A 160 -1.16 -1.25 -28.80
CA HIS A 160 0.12 -1.73 -28.26
C HIS A 160 1.29 -0.72 -28.27
N ASP A 161 1.07 0.57 -28.54
CA ASP A 161 2.19 1.52 -28.76
C ASP A 161 2.21 2.76 -27.85
N ARG A 162 1.26 2.89 -26.91
CA ARG A 162 1.24 3.99 -25.93
C ARG A 162 1.56 3.59 -24.49
N SER A 163 1.84 2.30 -24.24
CA SER A 163 2.04 1.78 -22.88
C SER A 163 3.34 2.26 -22.24
N HIS A 164 4.43 2.30 -22.99
CA HIS A 164 5.76 2.65 -22.47
C HIS A 164 5.88 4.11 -21.98
N SER A 165 5.18 5.04 -22.60
CA SER A 165 5.20 6.46 -22.21
C SER A 165 4.31 6.75 -20.99
N ARG A 166 3.24 5.96 -20.79
CA ARG A 166 2.33 6.10 -19.64
C ARG A 166 2.92 5.48 -18.38
N ASP A 167 3.53 4.31 -18.50
CA ASP A 167 4.23 3.61 -17.41
C ASP A 167 5.41 4.39 -16.84
N ALA A 168 6.07 5.19 -17.67
CA ALA A 168 7.20 6.01 -17.22
C ALA A 168 6.80 7.16 -16.27
N ARG A 169 5.51 7.49 -16.19
CA ARG A 169 4.99 8.58 -15.35
C ARG A 169 4.17 8.10 -14.15
N LEU A 170 3.77 6.83 -14.14
CA LEU A 170 3.04 6.25 -13.03
C LEU A 170 3.98 5.97 -11.86
N ALA A 171 3.54 6.27 -10.65
CA ALA A 171 4.23 5.84 -9.45
C ALA A 171 4.29 4.31 -9.40
N ALA A 172 5.37 3.77 -8.87
CA ALA A 172 5.53 2.34 -8.70
C ALA A 172 4.44 1.79 -7.78
N SER A 173 3.83 0.67 -8.17
CA SER A 173 2.84 0.01 -7.33
C SER A 173 3.48 -0.56 -6.07
N SER A 174 2.71 -0.71 -5.00
CA SER A 174 3.19 -1.30 -3.74
C SER A 174 3.82 -2.68 -3.99
N GLY A 175 3.24 -3.50 -4.87
CA GLY A 175 3.81 -4.78 -5.26
C GLY A 175 5.13 -4.67 -6.02
N SER A 176 5.32 -3.62 -6.83
CA SER A 176 6.61 -3.37 -7.48
C SER A 176 7.68 -2.98 -6.47
N LEU A 177 7.34 -2.14 -5.49
CA LEU A 177 8.24 -1.77 -4.39
C LEU A 177 8.63 -2.96 -3.52
N GLU A 178 7.69 -3.87 -3.21
CA GLU A 178 7.97 -5.10 -2.47
C GLU A 178 8.97 -6.00 -3.23
N ARG A 179 8.77 -6.21 -4.53
CA ARG A 179 9.72 -6.99 -5.35
C ARG A 179 11.12 -6.37 -5.38
N VAL A 180 11.21 -5.05 -5.36
CA VAL A 180 12.51 -4.35 -5.25
C VAL A 180 13.11 -4.59 -3.86
N ALA A 181 12.34 -4.42 -2.78
CA ALA A 181 12.80 -4.67 -1.43
C ALA A 181 13.36 -6.09 -1.25
N GLU A 182 12.62 -7.10 -1.73
CA GLU A 182 13.03 -8.49 -1.67
C GLU A 182 14.37 -8.78 -2.39
N VAL A 183 14.55 -8.25 -3.60
CA VAL A 183 15.78 -8.51 -4.36
C VAL A 183 16.98 -7.76 -3.79
N VAL A 184 16.76 -6.55 -3.29
CA VAL A 184 17.81 -5.77 -2.59
C VAL A 184 18.23 -6.51 -1.32
N GLU A 185 17.28 -6.97 -0.51
CA GLU A 185 17.56 -7.75 0.70
C GLU A 185 18.36 -9.02 0.39
N LYS A 186 17.96 -9.79 -0.64
CA LYS A 186 18.71 -10.97 -1.07
C LYS A 186 20.14 -10.63 -1.48
N ALA A 187 20.33 -9.52 -2.18
CA ALA A 187 21.67 -9.07 -2.56
C ALA A 187 22.51 -8.62 -1.35
N MET A 188 21.90 -7.96 -0.36
CA MET A 188 22.56 -7.58 0.90
C MET A 188 23.01 -8.81 1.69
N LEU A 189 22.19 -9.85 1.76
CA LEU A 189 22.53 -11.11 2.42
C LEU A 189 23.67 -11.83 1.69
N ALA A 190 23.59 -11.95 0.36
CA ALA A 190 24.63 -12.59 -0.46
C ALA A 190 25.95 -11.82 -0.46
N ALA A 191 25.91 -10.50 -0.23
CA ALA A 191 27.10 -9.64 -0.08
C ALA A 191 27.63 -9.62 1.36
N GLU A 192 27.03 -10.37 2.28
CA GLU A 192 27.38 -10.34 3.72
C GLU A 192 27.35 -8.90 4.32
N TYR A 193 26.51 -8.02 3.73
CA TYR A 193 26.41 -6.62 4.14
C TYR A 193 25.85 -6.47 5.54
N SER A 194 24.94 -7.36 5.94
CA SER A 194 24.35 -7.36 7.27
C SER A 194 24.15 -8.77 7.83
N PRO A 195 24.25 -8.93 9.17
CA PRO A 195 23.98 -10.21 9.81
C PRO A 195 22.55 -10.69 9.53
N ALA A 196 22.36 -12.01 9.45
CA ALA A 196 21.05 -12.62 9.24
C ALA A 196 20.02 -12.21 10.31
N ALA A 197 20.48 -11.93 11.55
CA ALA A 197 19.62 -11.45 12.64
C ALA A 197 19.02 -10.06 12.40
N MET A 198 19.58 -9.25 11.49
CA MET A 198 19.09 -7.92 11.15
C MET A 198 18.09 -7.92 9.98
N ARG A 199 17.75 -9.09 9.46
CA ARG A 199 16.95 -9.25 8.24
C ARG A 199 15.61 -8.52 8.30
N GLU A 200 14.82 -8.74 9.34
CA GLU A 200 13.50 -8.10 9.48
C GLU A 200 13.61 -6.58 9.59
N ALA A 201 14.57 -6.08 10.36
CA ALA A 201 14.81 -4.65 10.49
C ALA A 201 15.20 -4.02 9.14
N ASN A 202 16.13 -4.63 8.42
CA ASN A 202 16.56 -4.16 7.10
C ASN A 202 15.41 -4.19 6.09
N HIS A 203 14.58 -5.23 6.11
CA HIS A 203 13.43 -5.32 5.22
C HIS A 203 12.40 -4.23 5.51
N HIS A 204 12.14 -3.95 6.79
CA HIS A 204 11.27 -2.86 7.21
C HIS A 204 11.81 -1.50 6.75
N ASP A 205 13.08 -1.23 6.99
CA ASP A 205 13.74 0.03 6.61
C ASP A 205 13.76 0.23 5.08
N LEU A 206 13.98 -0.84 4.31
CA LEU A 206 13.90 -0.82 2.84
C LEU A 206 12.49 -0.47 2.35
N ARG A 207 11.46 -1.03 2.95
CA ARG A 207 10.07 -0.68 2.62
C ARG A 207 9.80 0.80 2.80
N LEU A 208 10.20 1.36 3.94
CA LEU A 208 10.03 2.78 4.24
C LEU A 208 10.84 3.67 3.29
N LEU A 209 12.09 3.30 3.03
CA LEU A 209 12.96 4.03 2.11
C LEU A 209 12.36 4.08 0.70
N LEU A 210 11.96 2.95 0.15
CA LEU A 210 11.42 2.86 -1.21
C LEU A 210 10.15 3.69 -1.38
N ARG A 211 9.29 3.76 -0.35
CA ARG A 211 8.07 4.59 -0.39
C ARG A 211 8.37 6.08 -0.32
N ARG A 212 9.41 6.49 0.41
CA ARG A 212 9.85 7.89 0.45
C ARG A 212 10.49 8.36 -0.86
N LEU A 213 11.11 7.46 -1.62
CA LEU A 213 11.77 7.79 -2.89
C LEU A 213 10.79 8.11 -4.02
N THR A 214 9.49 7.87 -3.85
CA THR A 214 8.45 8.13 -4.86
C THR A 214 8.84 7.65 -6.27
N LEU A 215 9.31 6.42 -6.36
CA LEU A 215 9.81 5.82 -7.59
C LEU A 215 8.68 5.69 -8.62
N THR A 216 9.05 5.83 -9.89
CA THR A 216 8.15 5.46 -10.98
C THR A 216 8.22 3.95 -11.23
N GLU A 217 7.21 3.39 -11.91
CA GLU A 217 7.22 1.97 -12.31
C GLU A 217 8.44 1.64 -13.19
N SER A 218 8.92 2.59 -13.98
CA SER A 218 10.15 2.46 -14.78
C SER A 218 11.40 2.38 -13.90
N ASP A 219 11.47 3.20 -12.85
CA ASP A 219 12.61 3.18 -11.92
C ASP A 219 12.64 1.88 -11.13
N ALA A 220 11.50 1.42 -10.63
CA ALA A 220 11.38 0.15 -9.93
C ALA A 220 11.87 -1.03 -10.80
N ARG A 221 11.48 -1.07 -12.08
CA ARG A 221 11.95 -2.09 -13.04
C ARG A 221 13.47 -2.03 -13.26
N ARG A 222 14.04 -0.83 -13.37
CA ARG A 222 15.51 -0.65 -13.54
C ARG A 222 16.27 -1.11 -12.31
N ILE A 223 15.84 -0.70 -11.13
CA ILE A 223 16.45 -1.12 -9.86
C ILE A 223 16.35 -2.64 -9.70
N LEU A 224 15.19 -3.22 -9.97
CA LEU A 224 14.97 -4.67 -9.93
C LEU A 224 15.94 -5.42 -10.87
N GLY A 225 16.10 -4.95 -12.10
CA GLY A 225 17.01 -5.53 -13.08
C GLY A 225 18.48 -5.44 -12.63
N LEU A 226 18.90 -4.29 -12.10
CA LEU A 226 20.24 -4.07 -11.59
C LEU A 226 20.56 -5.05 -10.43
N PHE A 227 19.71 -5.10 -9.41
CA PHE A 227 19.95 -5.95 -8.24
C PHE A 227 19.85 -7.45 -8.55
N ARG A 228 18.99 -7.87 -9.49
CA ARG A 228 19.01 -9.25 -9.99
C ARG A 228 20.36 -9.61 -10.64
N ARG A 229 20.96 -8.69 -11.37
CA ARG A 229 22.28 -8.91 -11.98
C ARG A 229 23.40 -8.97 -10.93
N ILE A 230 23.34 -8.11 -9.93
CA ILE A 230 24.28 -8.12 -8.79
C ILE A 230 24.16 -9.46 -8.05
N LEU A 231 22.95 -9.86 -7.66
CA LEU A 231 22.69 -11.11 -6.96
C LEU A 231 23.24 -12.32 -7.72
N TRP A 232 22.94 -12.40 -9.03
CA TRP A 232 23.44 -13.47 -9.88
C TRP A 232 24.98 -13.54 -9.91
N ARG A 233 25.67 -12.39 -9.86
CA ARG A 233 27.15 -12.35 -9.80
C ARG A 233 27.67 -12.83 -8.45
N LEU A 234 27.04 -12.44 -7.36
CA LEU A 234 27.44 -12.86 -6.02
C LEU A 234 27.29 -14.35 -5.84
N GLU A 235 26.16 -14.93 -6.24
CA GLU A 235 25.90 -16.36 -6.15
C GLU A 235 26.90 -17.22 -6.97
N ARG A 236 27.37 -16.73 -8.11
CA ARG A 236 28.41 -17.41 -8.92
C ARG A 236 29.82 -17.30 -8.32
N GLY A 237 30.12 -16.17 -7.67
CA GLY A 237 31.40 -15.99 -6.99
C GLY A 237 31.61 -16.95 -5.84
N ASP A 238 30.55 -17.22 -5.08
CA ASP A 238 30.57 -18.17 -3.96
C ASP A 238 30.70 -19.63 -4.42
N GLY A 239 30.12 -19.98 -5.56
CA GLY A 239 30.26 -21.31 -6.15
C GLY A 239 31.70 -21.65 -6.55
N GLN A 240 32.49 -20.65 -7.01
CA GLN A 240 33.88 -20.84 -7.37
C GLN A 240 34.82 -20.92 -6.14
N ARG A 241 34.52 -20.22 -5.06
CA ARG A 241 35.30 -20.30 -3.81
C ARG A 241 35.12 -21.64 -3.08
N LYS A 242 33.92 -22.21 -3.10
CA LYS A 242 33.64 -23.53 -2.49
C LYS A 242 34.20 -24.72 -3.32
N GLY A 243 34.42 -24.52 -4.61
CA GLY A 243 34.99 -25.57 -5.48
C GLY A 243 36.53 -25.66 -5.47
N SER A 244 37.25 -24.65 -4.92
CA SER A 244 38.73 -24.64 -4.86
C SER A 244 39.31 -25.16 -3.53
N ALA A 245 38.50 -25.50 -2.55
CA ALA A 245 38.91 -26.17 -1.32
C ALA A 245 38.81 -27.69 -1.47
N GLY A 246 39.53 -28.24 -2.44
CA GLY A 246 39.75 -29.67 -2.55
C GLY A 246 40.82 -30.13 -1.56
N PRO A 247 40.76 -31.40 -1.08
CA PRO A 247 41.60 -31.87 0.01
C PRO A 247 43.06 -32.04 -0.47
N HIS A 248 43.96 -31.25 0.07
CA HIS A 248 45.36 -31.69 0.12
C HIS A 248 45.43 -32.74 1.21
N GLY A 249 45.26 -34.02 0.79
CA GLY A 249 45.69 -35.15 1.55
C GLY A 249 47.18 -35.39 1.27
N GLY A 250 47.89 -35.62 2.30
CA GLY A 250 49.26 -36.10 2.35
C GLY A 250 49.49 -36.73 3.70
#